data_6bbab024b65b529f5c9ab752cee92768
#
_entry.id   6bbab024b65b529f5c9ab752cee92768
#
_cell.length_a   1.000
_cell.length_b   1.000
_cell.length_c   1.000
_cell.angle_alpha   90.00
_cell.angle_beta   90.00
_cell.angle_gamma   90.00
#
_symmetry.space_group_name_H-M   'P 1'
#
loop_
_entity.id
_entity.type
_entity.pdbx_description
1 polymer ?
#
loop_
_entity_poly.entity_id
_entity_poly.type
_entity_poly.pdbx_seq_one_letter_code
_entity_poly.pdbx_strand_id
1 'polypeptide(L)'
;MTQMNTFSESDVLLPYQKRWVADDSKLKIAEKSRRTGLTWAEAADAALTASLKKENGGRDHFYIGSNKEMAREFIDAVAMWAKAFNAAAEEIREEVITDEDKDILTFVVYFASGFKVKALSSNPGNIRGMQGNVTIDEAAFHEQLDEVLKAVTPLTTWGGKVRLISTHDGVDNPFNQLIQESRAGKKDYRIHTITLDDACNDGLYRRICQVRGMVWSPEAEAEWKEGLLRNTATREDALEEYYCVPKNGGGTYIPRSLRERAARGTGKVLRFTGTPEFNALTESQRRADIREWLETVVRPELEKLPKNLRHCLGEDFARSGDLTVLAPVTVNDDTTREVPFLVELGNVPFKQQEQVLFWLCDRLPRRDGIKMDARGNGQYLAEQAAERYGDEVEQVMLSVAFYRENMPRFRAAFEDDELILPKHEDVINDLGAIQLLRGVPGIDDARTKGSDGRKRHGDAAVAIFLGFLASKDDCHRYELHRLNRPAKPDEGNTRRQMKLTRGLKNEGGLL
;
A
#
# COMPACT_ATOMS: atom_id res chain seq x y z
N MET A 1 -15.86 2.71 -44.36
CA MET A 1 -15.28 2.49 -43.01
C MET A 1 -14.14 1.45 -42.96
N THR A 2 -13.53 1.06 -44.09
CA THR A 2 -12.64 -0.11 -44.13
C THR A 2 -11.17 0.21 -44.30
N GLN A 3 -10.75 1.48 -44.27
CA GLN A 3 -9.33 1.88 -44.45
C GLN A 3 -8.57 2.27 -43.17
N MET A 4 -9.19 2.21 -41.98
CA MET A 4 -8.51 2.58 -40.71
C MET A 4 -7.73 1.44 -40.06
N ASN A 5 -7.67 0.24 -40.63
CA ASN A 5 -7.14 -0.94 -39.93
C ASN A 5 -5.80 -1.49 -40.42
N THR A 6 -5.11 -0.81 -41.35
CA THR A 6 -3.81 -1.27 -41.81
C THR A 6 -2.73 -0.24 -41.53
N PHE A 7 -1.58 -0.73 -41.02
CA PHE A 7 -0.38 0.08 -40.82
C PHE A 7 0.10 0.67 -42.15
N SER A 8 0.36 1.97 -42.16
CA SER A 8 1.10 2.64 -43.22
C SER A 8 2.31 3.37 -42.64
N GLU A 9 3.44 3.31 -43.33
CA GLU A 9 4.67 4.03 -42.91
C GLU A 9 4.48 5.56 -42.88
N SER A 10 3.56 6.08 -43.68
CA SER A 10 3.21 7.52 -43.72
C SER A 10 2.26 7.95 -42.60
N ASP A 11 1.64 6.99 -41.88
CA ASP A 11 0.70 7.30 -40.80
C ASP A 11 1.45 7.79 -39.55
N VAL A 12 1.02 8.87 -38.96
CA VAL A 12 1.61 9.39 -37.72
C VAL A 12 1.13 8.55 -36.52
N LEU A 13 -0.17 8.27 -36.44
CA LEU A 13 -0.78 7.43 -35.41
C LEU A 13 -0.97 5.99 -35.93
N LEU A 14 -0.68 5.02 -35.08
CA LEU A 14 -0.95 3.61 -35.36
C LEU A 14 -2.47 3.31 -35.33
N PRO A 15 -2.95 2.22 -35.97
CA PRO A 15 -4.37 1.92 -36.06
C PRO A 15 -5.11 1.89 -34.71
N TYR A 16 -4.54 1.28 -33.66
CA TYR A 16 -5.16 1.29 -32.32
C TYR A 16 -5.21 2.69 -31.71
N GLN A 17 -4.21 3.53 -31.96
CA GLN A 17 -4.20 4.93 -31.51
C GLN A 17 -5.27 5.74 -32.24
N LYS A 18 -5.43 5.53 -33.55
CA LYS A 18 -6.51 6.15 -34.35
C LYS A 18 -7.90 5.74 -33.82
N ARG A 19 -8.09 4.44 -33.52
CA ARG A 19 -9.36 3.96 -32.92
C ARG A 19 -9.64 4.62 -31.57
N TRP A 20 -8.64 4.76 -30.72
CA TRP A 20 -8.78 5.44 -29.45
C TRP A 20 -9.19 6.92 -29.61
N VAL A 21 -8.48 7.67 -30.44
CA VAL A 21 -8.77 9.08 -30.69
C VAL A 21 -10.12 9.29 -31.34
N ALA A 22 -10.49 8.43 -32.29
CA ALA A 22 -11.76 8.50 -33.02
C ALA A 22 -13.00 8.12 -32.17
N ASP A 23 -12.81 7.46 -31.04
CA ASP A 23 -13.91 7.09 -30.14
C ASP A 23 -14.35 8.30 -29.32
N ASP A 24 -15.56 8.79 -29.63
CA ASP A 24 -16.17 9.98 -29.01
C ASP A 24 -17.00 9.67 -27.75
N SER A 25 -16.89 8.47 -27.20
CA SER A 25 -17.59 8.05 -25.98
C SER A 25 -17.28 9.01 -24.82
N LYS A 26 -18.31 9.32 -24.02
CA LYS A 26 -18.16 10.19 -22.83
C LYS A 26 -17.24 9.58 -21.78
N LEU A 27 -17.34 8.28 -21.62
CA LEU A 27 -16.57 7.48 -20.68
C LEU A 27 -15.86 6.37 -21.45
N LYS A 28 -14.53 6.36 -21.44
CA LYS A 28 -13.73 5.29 -22.07
C LYS A 28 -12.51 4.90 -21.26
N ILE A 29 -12.16 3.63 -21.34
CA ILE A 29 -11.02 3.03 -20.66
C ILE A 29 -10.16 2.32 -21.70
N ALA A 30 -8.84 2.53 -21.62
CA ALA A 30 -7.86 1.69 -22.28
C ALA A 30 -7.12 0.85 -21.25
N GLU A 31 -7.36 -0.46 -21.25
CA GLU A 31 -6.44 -1.42 -20.69
C GLU A 31 -5.40 -1.74 -21.76
N LYS A 32 -4.15 -1.46 -21.50
CA LYS A 32 -3.13 -1.47 -22.55
C LYS A 32 -1.86 -2.20 -22.16
N SER A 33 -1.17 -2.73 -23.13
CA SER A 33 0.22 -3.14 -23.01
C SER A 33 1.13 -1.93 -22.70
N ARG A 34 2.21 -2.19 -22.01
CA ARG A 34 3.20 -1.17 -21.68
C ARG A 34 3.87 -0.59 -22.92
N ARG A 35 4.17 0.72 -22.87
CA ARG A 35 4.91 1.45 -23.93
C ARG A 35 4.28 1.42 -25.33
N THR A 36 2.96 1.40 -25.44
CA THR A 36 2.22 1.48 -26.70
C THR A 36 2.10 2.90 -27.28
N GLY A 37 2.55 3.93 -26.55
CA GLY A 37 2.44 5.33 -26.98
C GLY A 37 0.99 5.85 -27.02
N LEU A 38 0.08 5.26 -26.24
CA LEU A 38 -1.31 5.71 -26.20
C LEU A 38 -1.45 7.07 -25.55
N THR A 39 -0.70 7.36 -24.50
CA THR A 39 -0.63 8.68 -23.85
C THR A 39 -0.20 9.77 -24.83
N TRP A 40 0.75 9.45 -25.74
CA TRP A 40 1.17 10.37 -26.79
C TRP A 40 0.06 10.66 -27.81
N ALA A 41 -0.74 9.64 -28.16
CA ALA A 41 -1.92 9.82 -29.00
C ALA A 41 -3.03 10.62 -28.30
N GLU A 42 -3.21 10.44 -27.00
CA GLU A 42 -4.14 11.22 -26.18
C GLU A 42 -3.71 12.69 -26.11
N ALA A 43 -2.40 12.97 -26.05
CA ALA A 43 -1.89 14.35 -26.14
C ALA A 43 -2.25 15.01 -27.47
N ALA A 44 -2.28 14.26 -28.58
CA ALA A 44 -2.75 14.76 -29.88
C ALA A 44 -4.23 15.14 -29.85
N ASP A 45 -5.10 14.28 -29.29
CA ASP A 45 -6.53 14.58 -29.15
C ASP A 45 -6.78 15.77 -28.20
N ALA A 46 -6.03 15.88 -27.13
CA ALA A 46 -6.09 17.01 -26.19
C ALA A 46 -5.71 18.33 -26.89
N ALA A 47 -4.59 18.35 -27.64
CA ALA A 47 -4.15 19.52 -28.39
C ALA A 47 -5.15 19.93 -29.47
N LEU A 48 -5.68 18.95 -30.25
CA LEU A 48 -6.67 19.20 -31.26
C LEU A 48 -7.96 19.78 -30.65
N THR A 49 -8.49 19.13 -29.62
CA THR A 49 -9.71 19.59 -28.93
C THR A 49 -9.56 21.00 -28.36
N ALA A 50 -8.45 21.28 -27.66
CA ALA A 50 -8.22 22.59 -27.07
C ALA A 50 -7.97 23.70 -28.12
N SER A 51 -7.50 23.35 -29.33
CA SER A 51 -7.30 24.31 -30.42
C SER A 51 -8.59 24.74 -31.13
N LEU A 52 -9.67 23.96 -30.99
CA LEU A 52 -10.96 24.25 -31.62
C LEU A 52 -11.71 25.36 -30.89
N LYS A 53 -12.52 26.15 -31.67
CA LYS A 53 -13.48 27.06 -31.08
C LYS A 53 -14.60 26.29 -30.37
N LYS A 54 -15.26 26.95 -29.40
CA LYS A 54 -16.38 26.37 -28.64
C LYS A 54 -17.48 25.80 -29.52
N GLU A 55 -17.82 26.50 -30.60
CA GLU A 55 -18.85 26.13 -31.60
C GLU A 55 -18.53 24.78 -32.29
N ASN A 56 -17.23 24.46 -32.42
CA ASN A 56 -16.71 23.24 -33.04
C ASN A 56 -16.33 22.16 -32.01
N GLY A 57 -16.80 22.28 -30.76
CA GLY A 57 -16.53 21.31 -29.71
C GLY A 57 -15.26 21.56 -28.89
N GLY A 58 -14.60 22.73 -29.08
CA GLY A 58 -13.44 23.13 -28.29
C GLY A 58 -13.75 23.20 -26.80
N ARG A 59 -12.82 22.75 -25.97
CA ARG A 59 -12.91 22.79 -24.50
C ARG A 59 -11.55 22.56 -23.84
N ASP A 60 -11.48 22.88 -22.54
CA ASP A 60 -10.31 22.55 -21.73
C ASP A 60 -10.08 21.05 -21.63
N HIS A 61 -8.83 20.67 -21.48
CA HIS A 61 -8.43 19.30 -21.22
C HIS A 61 -7.52 19.24 -19.99
N PHE A 62 -7.85 18.35 -19.05
CA PHE A 62 -7.11 18.14 -17.82
C PHE A 62 -6.47 16.76 -17.84
N TYR A 63 -5.17 16.71 -17.57
CA TYR A 63 -4.42 15.46 -17.50
C TYR A 63 -4.00 15.20 -16.04
N ILE A 64 -4.24 14.01 -15.57
CA ILE A 64 -3.89 13.54 -14.24
C ILE A 64 -2.93 12.36 -14.41
N GLY A 65 -1.65 12.59 -14.11
CA GLY A 65 -0.62 11.57 -14.10
C GLY A 65 -0.30 11.12 -12.68
N SER A 66 0.34 9.96 -12.53
CA SER A 66 0.76 9.43 -11.23
C SER A 66 1.90 10.22 -10.59
N ASN A 67 2.68 10.97 -11.39
CA ASN A 67 3.79 11.79 -10.90
C ASN A 67 4.01 13.04 -11.76
N LYS A 68 4.90 13.93 -11.29
CA LYS A 68 5.19 15.22 -11.91
C LYS A 68 5.89 15.07 -13.28
N GLU A 69 6.75 14.09 -13.42
CA GLU A 69 7.50 13.84 -14.65
C GLU A 69 6.54 13.46 -15.79
N MET A 70 5.59 12.57 -15.55
CA MET A 70 4.56 12.19 -16.51
C MET A 70 3.69 13.39 -16.91
N ALA A 71 3.35 14.24 -15.94
CA ALA A 71 2.61 15.47 -16.19
C ALA A 71 3.36 16.38 -17.15
N ARG A 72 4.67 16.53 -16.98
CA ARG A 72 5.51 17.31 -17.88
C ARG A 72 5.63 16.69 -19.26
N GLU A 73 5.93 15.38 -19.34
CA GLU A 73 6.02 14.68 -20.64
C GLU A 73 4.73 14.80 -21.46
N PHE A 74 3.57 14.72 -20.81
CA PHE A 74 2.29 14.92 -21.50
C PHE A 74 2.15 16.32 -22.07
N ILE A 75 2.47 17.36 -21.31
CA ILE A 75 2.39 18.77 -21.74
C ILE A 75 3.40 19.07 -22.85
N ASP A 76 4.62 18.52 -22.79
CA ASP A 76 5.61 18.64 -23.86
C ASP A 76 5.11 17.96 -25.16
N ALA A 77 4.43 16.81 -25.04
CA ALA A 77 3.78 16.16 -26.17
C ALA A 77 2.63 17.01 -26.76
N VAL A 78 1.79 17.62 -25.91
CA VAL A 78 0.72 18.54 -26.33
C VAL A 78 1.29 19.72 -27.10
N ALA A 79 2.37 20.34 -26.61
CA ALA A 79 3.03 21.46 -27.29
C ALA A 79 3.62 21.06 -28.64
N MET A 80 4.23 19.86 -28.73
CA MET A 80 4.71 19.29 -29.99
C MET A 80 3.55 19.11 -30.99
N TRP A 81 2.44 18.54 -30.56
CA TRP A 81 1.26 18.34 -31.40
C TRP A 81 0.62 19.66 -31.84
N ALA A 82 0.52 20.65 -30.93
CA ALA A 82 0.03 21.97 -31.29
C ALA A 82 0.83 22.59 -32.43
N LYS A 83 2.17 22.46 -32.40
CA LYS A 83 3.04 22.89 -33.50
C LYS A 83 2.81 22.09 -34.77
N ALA A 84 2.67 20.75 -34.67
CA ALA A 84 2.42 19.88 -35.82
C ALA A 84 1.08 20.19 -36.52
N PHE A 85 0.07 20.57 -35.77
CA PHE A 85 -1.25 20.98 -36.30
C PHE A 85 -1.29 22.42 -36.78
N ASN A 86 -0.18 23.16 -36.73
CA ASN A 86 -0.16 24.61 -36.91
C ASN A 86 -1.19 25.36 -36.00
N ALA A 87 -1.49 24.77 -34.88
CA ALA A 87 -2.36 25.36 -33.88
C ALA A 87 -1.62 26.52 -33.20
N ALA A 88 -2.26 27.68 -33.06
CA ALA A 88 -1.71 28.79 -32.33
C ALA A 88 -1.76 28.44 -30.82
N ALA A 89 -0.64 27.98 -30.28
CA ALA A 89 -0.41 27.91 -28.85
C ALA A 89 0.19 29.25 -28.38
N GLU A 90 -0.42 29.90 -27.41
CA GLU A 90 0.07 31.18 -26.94
C GLU A 90 1.33 31.04 -26.10
N GLU A 91 1.32 30.12 -25.13
CA GLU A 91 2.44 29.95 -24.21
C GLU A 91 2.35 28.64 -23.42
N ILE A 92 3.50 28.06 -23.09
CA ILE A 92 3.62 27.02 -22.05
C ILE A 92 3.97 27.74 -20.74
N ARG A 93 3.12 27.58 -19.73
CA ARG A 93 3.34 28.16 -18.40
C ARG A 93 3.41 27.10 -17.31
N GLU A 94 4.25 27.38 -16.31
CA GLU A 94 4.21 26.70 -15.03
C GLU A 94 3.33 27.55 -14.09
N GLU A 95 2.28 26.94 -13.52
CA GLU A 95 1.42 27.60 -12.54
C GLU A 95 1.59 26.92 -11.19
N VAL A 96 1.59 27.72 -10.12
CA VAL A 96 1.57 27.23 -8.75
C VAL A 96 0.13 27.28 -8.24
N ILE A 97 -0.42 26.14 -7.87
CA ILE A 97 -1.69 26.07 -7.15
C ILE A 97 -1.35 25.93 -5.67
N THR A 98 -1.78 26.90 -4.88
CA THR A 98 -1.70 26.85 -3.42
C THR A 98 -2.85 25.98 -2.90
N ASP A 99 -2.56 24.82 -2.35
CA ASP A 99 -3.49 23.99 -1.59
C ASP A 99 -3.10 24.11 -0.12
N GLU A 100 -4.03 24.28 0.78
CA GLU A 100 -3.94 24.78 2.19
C GLU A 100 -2.63 24.53 2.95
N ASP A 101 -1.71 23.68 2.46
CA ASP A 101 -0.39 23.40 3.06
C ASP A 101 0.76 23.08 2.06
N LYS A 102 0.55 23.11 0.73
CA LYS A 102 1.60 22.80 -0.26
C LYS A 102 1.39 23.54 -1.57
N ASP A 103 2.45 24.16 -2.05
CA ASP A 103 2.53 24.69 -3.41
C ASP A 103 2.64 23.54 -4.43
N ILE A 104 1.62 23.39 -5.29
CA ILE A 104 1.57 22.34 -6.32
C ILE A 104 1.88 22.99 -7.66
N LEU A 105 3.03 22.62 -8.23
CA LEU A 105 3.42 23.05 -9.55
C LEU A 105 2.60 22.32 -10.62
N THR A 106 1.91 23.06 -11.50
CA THR A 106 1.15 22.54 -12.63
C THR A 106 1.71 23.06 -13.96
N PHE A 107 1.61 22.24 -15.01
CA PHE A 107 2.03 22.61 -16.36
C PHE A 107 0.81 22.90 -17.23
N VAL A 108 0.83 23.98 -18.01
CA VAL A 108 -0.33 24.44 -18.80
C VAL A 108 0.12 24.90 -20.18
N VAL A 109 -0.62 24.50 -21.22
CA VAL A 109 -0.54 25.06 -22.57
C VAL A 109 -1.83 25.81 -22.85
N TYR A 110 -1.74 27.11 -23.16
CA TYR A 110 -2.86 27.94 -23.58
C TYR A 110 -2.97 27.98 -25.10
N PHE A 111 -4.18 27.98 -25.64
CA PHE A 111 -4.48 28.04 -27.06
C PHE A 111 -5.21 29.36 -27.42
N ALA A 112 -5.01 29.84 -28.64
CA ALA A 112 -5.68 31.03 -29.15
C ALA A 112 -7.22 30.88 -29.22
N SER A 113 -7.76 29.67 -29.12
CA SER A 113 -9.17 29.38 -28.93
C SER A 113 -9.76 29.88 -27.61
N GLY A 114 -8.90 30.23 -26.64
CA GLY A 114 -9.23 30.55 -25.26
C GLY A 114 -9.30 29.32 -24.34
N PHE A 115 -9.10 28.12 -24.88
CA PHE A 115 -9.01 26.87 -24.09
C PHE A 115 -7.55 26.53 -23.75
N LYS A 116 -7.39 25.55 -22.85
CA LYS A 116 -6.09 25.13 -22.36
C LYS A 116 -6.03 23.62 -22.17
N VAL A 117 -4.82 23.10 -22.19
CA VAL A 117 -4.48 21.77 -21.66
C VAL A 117 -3.65 21.94 -20.41
N LYS A 118 -4.12 21.37 -19.29
CA LYS A 118 -3.49 21.52 -17.97
C LYS A 118 -3.23 20.16 -17.35
N ALA A 119 -1.98 19.92 -16.95
CA ALA A 119 -1.62 18.75 -16.18
C ALA A 119 -1.75 19.05 -14.68
N LEU A 120 -2.36 18.12 -13.94
CA LEU A 120 -2.67 18.22 -12.52
C LEU A 120 -2.00 17.09 -11.75
N SER A 121 -1.78 17.31 -10.47
CA SER A 121 -1.49 16.22 -9.54
C SER A 121 -2.76 15.39 -9.26
N SER A 122 -2.59 14.16 -8.78
CA SER A 122 -3.67 13.22 -8.46
C SER A 122 -4.52 13.59 -7.23
N ASN A 123 -4.36 14.79 -6.67
CA ASN A 123 -5.19 15.25 -5.55
C ASN A 123 -6.63 15.56 -6.01
N PRO A 124 -7.67 14.83 -5.52
CA PRO A 124 -9.06 15.05 -5.92
C PRO A 124 -9.58 16.46 -5.65
N GLY A 125 -9.02 17.17 -4.65
CA GLY A 125 -9.39 18.54 -4.29
C GLY A 125 -9.16 19.51 -5.45
N ASN A 126 -8.09 19.32 -6.21
CA ASN A 126 -7.69 20.22 -7.30
C ASN A 126 -8.54 20.09 -8.58
N ILE A 127 -9.38 19.05 -8.65
CA ILE A 127 -10.19 18.73 -9.83
C ILE A 127 -11.60 19.30 -9.70
N ARG A 128 -12.08 19.46 -8.47
CA ARG A 128 -13.43 19.95 -8.20
C ARG A 128 -13.63 21.38 -8.73
N GLY A 129 -14.71 21.60 -9.46
CA GLY A 129 -15.07 22.91 -10.04
C GLY A 129 -14.49 23.20 -11.43
N MET A 130 -13.70 22.29 -12.00
CA MET A 130 -13.22 22.41 -13.38
C MET A 130 -14.31 21.98 -14.37
N GLN A 131 -14.20 22.42 -15.64
CA GLN A 131 -15.09 22.02 -16.74
C GLN A 131 -14.26 21.71 -17.97
N GLY A 132 -14.40 20.50 -18.51
CA GLY A 132 -13.63 20.06 -19.68
C GLY A 132 -13.53 18.56 -19.80
N ASN A 133 -12.61 18.09 -20.64
CA ASN A 133 -12.24 16.68 -20.71
C ASN A 133 -11.19 16.36 -19.65
N VAL A 134 -11.18 15.12 -19.16
CA VAL A 134 -10.19 14.63 -18.20
C VAL A 134 -9.61 13.32 -18.68
N THR A 135 -8.28 13.22 -18.65
CA THR A 135 -7.55 11.96 -18.83
C THR A 135 -6.83 11.61 -17.54
N ILE A 136 -7.08 10.41 -17.04
CA ILE A 136 -6.36 9.79 -15.89
C ILE A 136 -5.44 8.74 -16.49
N ASP A 137 -4.14 9.03 -16.46
CA ASP A 137 -3.11 8.12 -17.00
C ASP A 137 -2.48 7.30 -15.87
N GLU A 138 -2.09 6.08 -16.20
CA GLU A 138 -1.67 5.05 -15.25
C GLU A 138 -2.70 4.89 -14.11
N ALA A 139 -3.97 4.79 -14.49
CA ALA A 139 -5.13 4.82 -13.58
C ALA A 139 -5.08 3.73 -12.49
N ALA A 140 -4.52 2.55 -12.79
CA ALA A 140 -4.36 1.47 -11.80
C ALA A 140 -3.39 1.83 -10.66
N PHE A 141 -2.50 2.80 -10.87
CA PHE A 141 -1.46 3.19 -9.91
C PHE A 141 -1.80 4.46 -9.11
N HIS A 142 -3.03 4.98 -9.24
CA HIS A 142 -3.50 6.08 -8.41
C HIS A 142 -4.01 5.55 -7.07
N GLU A 143 -3.46 6.07 -5.98
CA GLU A 143 -3.76 5.64 -4.60
C GLU A 143 -5.23 5.80 -4.22
N GLN A 144 -5.92 6.79 -4.80
CA GLN A 144 -7.32 7.13 -4.50
C GLN A 144 -8.15 7.21 -5.79
N LEU A 145 -8.04 6.22 -6.67
CA LEU A 145 -8.74 6.24 -7.95
C LEU A 145 -10.25 6.50 -7.80
N ASP A 146 -10.90 5.88 -6.81
CA ASP A 146 -12.34 6.06 -6.57
C ASP A 146 -12.70 7.51 -6.22
N GLU A 147 -11.88 8.19 -5.42
CA GLU A 147 -12.10 9.59 -5.07
C GLU A 147 -11.84 10.52 -6.27
N VAL A 148 -10.81 10.21 -7.07
CA VAL A 148 -10.57 10.93 -8.33
C VAL A 148 -11.75 10.75 -9.27
N LEU A 149 -12.29 9.54 -9.43
CA LEU A 149 -13.47 9.27 -10.26
C LEU A 149 -14.72 10.00 -9.75
N LYS A 150 -14.94 10.06 -8.44
CA LYS A 150 -16.03 10.86 -7.85
C LYS A 150 -15.88 12.36 -8.17
N ALA A 151 -14.65 12.87 -8.22
CA ALA A 151 -14.39 14.27 -8.53
C ALA A 151 -14.58 14.60 -10.03
N VAL A 152 -14.21 13.67 -10.94
CA VAL A 152 -14.24 13.90 -12.39
C VAL A 152 -15.57 13.52 -13.06
N THR A 153 -16.31 12.54 -12.53
CA THR A 153 -17.58 12.08 -13.15
C THR A 153 -18.60 13.22 -13.37
N PRO A 154 -18.77 14.19 -12.45
CA PRO A 154 -19.69 15.32 -12.67
C PRO A 154 -19.35 16.19 -13.88
N LEU A 155 -18.10 16.20 -14.36
CA LEU A 155 -17.70 16.95 -15.56
C LEU A 155 -18.46 16.48 -16.82
N THR A 156 -18.89 15.23 -16.85
CA THR A 156 -19.68 14.67 -17.97
C THR A 156 -21.08 15.29 -18.11
N THR A 157 -21.61 15.89 -17.04
CA THR A 157 -22.92 16.57 -17.03
C THR A 157 -22.98 17.71 -18.05
N TRP A 158 -21.88 18.42 -18.22
CA TRP A 158 -21.77 19.54 -19.17
C TRP A 158 -21.04 19.17 -20.45
N GLY A 159 -21.04 17.87 -20.79
CA GLY A 159 -20.46 17.35 -22.04
C GLY A 159 -18.94 17.13 -21.99
N GLY A 160 -18.32 17.19 -20.83
CA GLY A 160 -16.95 16.73 -20.63
C GLY A 160 -16.83 15.23 -20.84
N LYS A 161 -15.63 14.74 -21.12
CA LYS A 161 -15.32 13.32 -21.34
C LYS A 161 -14.30 12.86 -20.32
N VAL A 162 -14.44 11.63 -19.82
CA VAL A 162 -13.48 11.03 -18.89
C VAL A 162 -12.82 9.84 -19.58
N ARG A 163 -11.52 9.82 -19.56
CA ARG A 163 -10.65 8.83 -20.17
C ARG A 163 -9.70 8.25 -19.17
N LEU A 164 -9.62 6.94 -19.06
CA LEU A 164 -8.67 6.22 -18.22
C LEU A 164 -7.73 5.42 -19.11
N ILE A 165 -6.45 5.48 -18.83
CA ILE A 165 -5.41 4.75 -19.57
C ILE A 165 -4.53 4.07 -18.53
N SER A 166 -4.32 2.74 -18.59
CA SER A 166 -3.39 2.05 -17.69
C SER A 166 -3.03 0.65 -18.17
N THR A 167 -1.92 0.10 -17.66
CA THR A 167 -1.72 -1.33 -17.46
C THR A 167 -2.52 -1.78 -16.24
N HIS A 168 -2.61 -3.09 -15.99
CA HIS A 168 -3.22 -3.61 -14.76
C HIS A 168 -2.25 -3.60 -13.57
N ASP A 169 -2.80 -3.70 -12.35
CA ASP A 169 -2.09 -3.87 -11.10
C ASP A 169 -2.92 -4.77 -10.16
N GLY A 170 -3.08 -6.04 -10.56
CA GLY A 170 -3.85 -7.07 -9.85
C GLY A 170 -5.35 -7.06 -10.08
N VAL A 171 -5.99 -8.23 -9.81
CA VAL A 171 -7.44 -8.43 -10.02
C VAL A 171 -8.31 -7.58 -9.09
N ASP A 172 -7.84 -7.28 -7.88
CA ASP A 172 -8.59 -6.54 -6.86
C ASP A 172 -8.43 -5.02 -6.99
N ASN A 173 -7.64 -4.56 -7.97
CA ASN A 173 -7.41 -3.14 -8.21
C ASN A 173 -8.71 -2.45 -8.67
N PRO A 174 -9.05 -1.25 -8.16
CA PRO A 174 -10.24 -0.50 -8.57
C PRO A 174 -10.36 -0.28 -10.09
N PHE A 175 -9.23 -0.12 -10.78
CA PHE A 175 -9.21 -0.01 -12.24
C PHE A 175 -9.72 -1.28 -12.92
N ASN A 176 -9.27 -2.47 -12.48
CA ASN A 176 -9.78 -3.74 -12.99
C ASN A 176 -11.25 -3.95 -12.62
N GLN A 177 -11.66 -3.62 -11.40
CA GLN A 177 -13.06 -3.71 -10.98
C GLN A 177 -13.96 -2.87 -11.88
N LEU A 178 -13.55 -1.64 -12.20
CA LEU A 178 -14.29 -0.75 -13.11
C LEU A 178 -14.42 -1.34 -14.51
N ILE A 179 -13.37 -2.00 -15.03
CA ILE A 179 -13.41 -2.71 -16.32
C ILE A 179 -14.40 -3.88 -16.27
N GLN A 180 -14.34 -4.71 -15.22
CA GLN A 180 -15.26 -5.84 -15.06
C GLN A 180 -16.72 -5.39 -14.92
N GLU A 181 -16.98 -4.35 -14.15
CA GLU A 181 -18.32 -3.75 -14.03
C GLU A 181 -18.82 -3.19 -15.36
N SER A 182 -17.94 -2.58 -16.16
CA SER A 182 -18.29 -2.05 -17.47
C SER A 182 -18.57 -3.17 -18.47
N ARG A 183 -17.77 -4.24 -18.46
CA ARG A 183 -18.02 -5.45 -19.26
C ARG A 183 -19.32 -6.14 -18.88
N ALA A 184 -19.70 -6.09 -17.60
CA ALA A 184 -20.97 -6.62 -17.10
C ALA A 184 -22.17 -5.68 -17.32
N GLY A 185 -21.98 -4.52 -17.97
CA GLY A 185 -23.05 -3.53 -18.23
C GLY A 185 -23.52 -2.77 -17.00
N LYS A 186 -22.76 -2.78 -15.90
CA LYS A 186 -23.06 -2.01 -14.68
C LYS A 186 -22.56 -0.58 -14.74
N LYS A 187 -21.61 -0.31 -15.63
CA LYS A 187 -21.03 1.01 -15.89
C LYS A 187 -20.97 1.26 -17.41
N ASP A 188 -21.02 2.51 -17.81
CA ASP A 188 -21.12 2.93 -19.21
C ASP A 188 -19.76 3.23 -19.87
N TYR A 189 -18.66 2.66 -19.37
CA TYR A 189 -17.35 2.87 -19.98
C TYR A 189 -17.16 2.00 -21.22
N ARG A 190 -16.75 2.65 -22.33
CA ARG A 190 -16.26 1.94 -23.50
C ARG A 190 -14.87 1.41 -23.24
N ILE A 191 -14.66 0.11 -23.42
CA ILE A 191 -13.38 -0.55 -23.16
C ILE A 191 -12.59 -0.71 -24.47
N HIS A 192 -11.34 -0.27 -24.45
CA HIS A 192 -10.32 -0.55 -25.46
C HIS A 192 -9.27 -1.47 -24.83
N THR A 193 -9.17 -2.69 -25.35
CA THR A 193 -8.12 -3.64 -24.96
C THR A 193 -7.02 -3.58 -26.02
N ILE A 194 -5.77 -3.34 -25.58
CA ILE A 194 -4.60 -3.20 -26.48
C ILE A 194 -3.47 -4.06 -25.91
N THR A 195 -3.46 -5.34 -26.27
CA THR A 195 -2.37 -6.25 -25.91
C THR A 195 -1.11 -5.96 -26.73
N LEU A 196 0.03 -6.56 -26.33
CA LEU A 196 1.27 -6.48 -27.11
C LEU A 196 1.09 -7.01 -28.53
N ASP A 197 0.34 -8.11 -28.68
CA ASP A 197 0.07 -8.69 -29.98
C ASP A 197 -0.84 -7.79 -30.83
N ASP A 198 -1.88 -7.19 -30.25
CA ASP A 198 -2.72 -6.22 -30.96
C ASP A 198 -1.91 -5.03 -31.44
N ALA A 199 -1.05 -4.49 -30.55
CA ALA A 199 -0.20 -3.36 -30.89
C ALA A 199 0.82 -3.70 -32.01
N CYS A 200 1.42 -4.89 -31.97
CA CYS A 200 2.34 -5.35 -33.02
C CYS A 200 1.61 -5.61 -34.34
N ASN A 201 0.44 -6.22 -34.32
CA ASN A 201 -0.41 -6.42 -35.49
C ASN A 201 -0.79 -5.07 -36.16
N ASP A 202 -0.98 -4.04 -35.35
CA ASP A 202 -1.22 -2.66 -35.79
C ASP A 202 0.07 -1.88 -36.11
N GLY A 203 1.24 -2.53 -36.09
CA GLY A 203 2.51 -1.99 -36.56
C GLY A 203 3.41 -1.37 -35.51
N LEU A 204 3.24 -1.64 -34.22
CA LEU A 204 4.08 -1.08 -33.16
C LEU A 204 5.57 -1.37 -33.39
N TYR A 205 5.95 -2.64 -33.59
CA TYR A 205 7.36 -2.97 -33.77
C TYR A 205 7.92 -2.46 -35.10
N ARG A 206 7.10 -2.41 -36.17
CA ARG A 206 7.47 -1.78 -37.43
C ARG A 206 7.80 -0.30 -37.25
N ARG A 207 6.99 0.40 -36.46
CA ARG A 207 7.23 1.81 -36.12
C ARG A 207 8.51 1.98 -35.29
N ILE A 208 8.78 1.09 -34.33
CA ILE A 208 10.03 1.10 -33.57
C ILE A 208 11.22 0.92 -34.51
N CYS A 209 11.15 -0.03 -35.44
CA CYS A 209 12.20 -0.24 -36.44
C CYS A 209 12.41 1.00 -37.33
N GLN A 210 11.32 1.60 -37.81
CA GLN A 210 11.38 2.82 -38.62
C GLN A 210 12.09 3.98 -37.88
N VAL A 211 11.68 4.23 -36.62
CA VAL A 211 12.27 5.32 -35.81
C VAL A 211 13.75 5.06 -35.50
N ARG A 212 14.12 3.78 -35.32
CA ARG A 212 15.52 3.38 -35.01
C ARG A 212 16.39 3.12 -36.23
N GLY A 213 15.86 3.26 -37.45
CA GLY A 213 16.58 2.94 -38.68
C GLY A 213 16.89 1.46 -38.83
N MET A 214 16.09 0.57 -38.27
CA MET A 214 16.22 -0.89 -38.33
C MET A 214 15.30 -1.47 -39.41
N VAL A 215 15.69 -2.61 -39.98
CA VAL A 215 14.84 -3.35 -40.92
C VAL A 215 13.88 -4.22 -40.11
N TRP A 216 12.59 -4.11 -40.39
CA TRP A 216 11.57 -4.98 -39.78
C TRP A 216 11.55 -6.35 -40.49
N SER A 217 11.41 -7.41 -39.70
CA SER A 217 10.98 -8.73 -40.18
C SER A 217 10.07 -9.41 -39.14
N PRO A 218 9.25 -10.39 -39.54
CA PRO A 218 8.44 -11.17 -38.61
C PRO A 218 9.26 -11.88 -37.53
N GLU A 219 10.43 -12.39 -37.90
CA GLU A 219 11.39 -13.10 -37.02
C GLU A 219 11.94 -12.14 -35.96
N ALA A 220 12.37 -10.95 -36.40
CA ALA A 220 12.90 -9.91 -35.49
C ALA A 220 11.80 -9.42 -34.51
N GLU A 221 10.56 -9.32 -34.98
CA GLU A 221 9.42 -8.97 -34.10
C GLU A 221 9.15 -10.06 -33.08
N ALA A 222 9.18 -11.34 -33.48
CA ALA A 222 8.98 -12.47 -32.59
C ALA A 222 10.09 -12.53 -31.52
N GLU A 223 11.36 -12.39 -31.92
CA GLU A 223 12.49 -12.37 -31.00
C GLU A 223 12.43 -11.19 -30.02
N TRP A 224 12.03 -10.01 -30.50
CA TRP A 224 11.84 -8.83 -29.65
C TRP A 224 10.74 -9.07 -28.61
N LYS A 225 9.58 -9.63 -29.00
CA LYS A 225 8.50 -9.98 -28.07
C LYS A 225 8.96 -11.01 -27.03
N GLU A 226 9.61 -12.08 -27.46
CA GLU A 226 10.18 -13.08 -26.54
C GLU A 226 11.17 -12.47 -25.57
N GLY A 227 12.02 -11.53 -26.05
CA GLY A 227 12.96 -10.81 -25.22
C GLY A 227 12.28 -9.99 -24.12
N LEU A 228 11.17 -9.30 -24.42
CA LEU A 228 10.37 -8.58 -23.43
C LEU A 228 9.83 -9.54 -22.37
N LEU A 229 9.22 -10.65 -22.78
CA LEU A 229 8.60 -11.61 -21.86
C LEU A 229 9.66 -12.31 -20.99
N ARG A 230 10.78 -12.70 -21.55
CA ARG A 230 11.88 -13.37 -20.83
C ARG A 230 12.55 -12.48 -19.78
N ASN A 231 12.59 -11.16 -20.02
CA ASN A 231 13.19 -10.19 -19.11
C ASN A 231 12.24 -9.67 -18.03
N THR A 232 10.99 -10.12 -18.03
CA THR A 232 10.03 -9.83 -16.95
C THR A 232 10.27 -10.79 -15.79
N ALA A 233 10.06 -10.33 -14.56
CA ALA A 233 10.42 -11.08 -13.36
C ALA A 233 9.66 -12.42 -13.23
N THR A 234 8.36 -12.44 -13.56
CA THR A 234 7.53 -13.64 -13.58
C THR A 234 6.68 -13.69 -14.85
N ARG A 235 6.11 -14.86 -15.14
CA ARG A 235 5.17 -15.02 -16.27
C ARG A 235 3.89 -14.22 -16.02
N GLU A 236 3.43 -14.17 -14.80
CA GLU A 236 2.25 -13.43 -14.37
C GLU A 236 2.46 -11.92 -14.56
N ASP A 237 3.65 -11.39 -14.22
CA ASP A 237 4.02 -10.00 -14.52
C ASP A 237 3.99 -9.71 -16.02
N ALA A 238 4.52 -10.64 -16.83
CA ALA A 238 4.53 -10.47 -18.29
C ALA A 238 3.09 -10.45 -18.86
N LEU A 239 2.20 -11.28 -18.35
CA LEU A 239 0.78 -11.30 -18.75
C LEU A 239 0.07 -10.01 -18.34
N GLU A 240 0.34 -9.49 -17.15
CA GLU A 240 -0.25 -8.25 -16.66
C GLU A 240 0.25 -7.02 -17.44
N GLU A 241 1.56 -6.89 -17.61
CA GLU A 241 2.19 -5.72 -18.24
C GLU A 241 1.98 -5.66 -19.76
N TYR A 242 1.89 -6.83 -20.42
CA TYR A 242 1.87 -6.88 -21.88
C TYR A 242 0.59 -7.44 -22.48
N TYR A 243 -0.20 -8.21 -21.75
CA TYR A 243 -1.38 -8.90 -22.29
C TYR A 243 -2.70 -8.50 -21.61
N CYS A 244 -2.69 -7.49 -20.77
CA CYS A 244 -3.88 -7.00 -20.06
C CYS A 244 -4.59 -8.09 -19.23
N VAL A 245 -3.82 -9.03 -18.69
CA VAL A 245 -4.31 -10.10 -17.82
C VAL A 245 -3.88 -9.77 -16.39
N PRO A 246 -4.78 -9.23 -15.56
CA PRO A 246 -4.44 -8.90 -14.19
C PRO A 246 -4.04 -10.16 -13.42
N LYS A 247 -3.05 -10.05 -12.55
CA LYS A 247 -2.54 -11.17 -11.74
C LYS A 247 -3.66 -11.76 -10.89
N ASN A 248 -3.82 -13.08 -11.01
CA ASN A 248 -4.66 -13.87 -10.12
C ASN A 248 -3.82 -14.33 -8.91
N GLY A 249 -4.11 -13.79 -7.76
CA GLY A 249 -3.46 -14.21 -6.51
C GLY A 249 -2.21 -13.38 -6.23
N GLY A 250 -2.30 -12.52 -5.30
CA GLY A 250 -1.33 -11.55 -4.86
C GLY A 250 -1.92 -10.15 -4.80
N GLY A 251 -3.23 -10.02 -4.89
CA GLY A 251 -3.90 -8.78 -4.50
C GLY A 251 -3.51 -8.48 -3.07
N THR A 252 -2.90 -7.33 -2.82
CA THR A 252 -2.55 -6.88 -1.48
C THR A 252 -3.78 -7.03 -0.61
N TYR A 253 -3.71 -7.85 0.44
CA TYR A 253 -4.85 -8.14 1.30
C TYR A 253 -5.40 -6.89 1.99
N ILE A 254 -4.51 -5.94 2.29
CA ILE A 254 -4.85 -4.61 2.82
C ILE A 254 -4.51 -3.59 1.72
N PRO A 255 -5.49 -2.99 1.04
CA PRO A 255 -5.27 -2.00 -0.02
C PRO A 255 -4.35 -0.85 0.41
N ARG A 256 -3.57 -0.30 -0.52
CA ARG A 256 -2.63 0.79 -0.24
C ARG A 256 -3.32 2.01 0.38
N SER A 257 -4.52 2.35 -0.08
CA SER A 257 -5.33 3.44 0.47
C SER A 257 -5.64 3.28 1.95
N LEU A 258 -5.93 2.05 2.41
CA LEU A 258 -6.17 1.77 3.83
C LEU A 258 -4.88 1.87 4.65
N ARG A 259 -3.76 1.38 4.10
CA ARG A 259 -2.45 1.45 4.76
C ARG A 259 -1.98 2.88 4.93
N GLU A 260 -2.13 3.71 3.92
CA GLU A 260 -1.78 5.14 3.95
C GLU A 260 -2.70 5.93 4.88
N ARG A 261 -3.99 5.62 4.90
CA ARG A 261 -4.95 6.21 5.85
C ARG A 261 -4.56 5.90 7.30
N ALA A 262 -4.14 4.67 7.59
CA ALA A 262 -3.65 4.28 8.91
C ALA A 262 -2.29 4.91 9.24
N ALA A 263 -1.44 5.22 8.25
CA ALA A 263 -0.11 5.80 8.42
C ALA A 263 -0.17 7.32 8.70
N ARG A 264 -0.95 7.73 9.70
CA ARG A 264 -1.13 9.11 10.15
C ARG A 264 -0.40 9.45 11.47
N GLY A 265 0.23 8.46 12.09
CA GLY A 265 0.96 8.63 13.34
C GLY A 265 2.32 9.33 13.14
N THR A 266 2.80 9.98 14.20
CA THR A 266 4.11 10.65 14.24
C THR A 266 5.24 9.72 14.68
N GLY A 267 4.95 8.44 14.84
CA GLY A 267 5.88 7.41 15.28
C GLY A 267 7.11 7.29 14.39
N LYS A 268 8.22 6.85 14.98
CA LYS A 268 9.49 6.68 14.27
C LYS A 268 9.83 5.21 14.06
N VAL A 269 10.63 4.93 13.04
CA VAL A 269 11.29 3.64 12.84
C VAL A 269 12.74 3.76 13.33
N LEU A 270 13.03 3.08 14.44
CA LEU A 270 14.33 3.12 15.13
C LEU A 270 15.16 1.93 14.70
N ARG A 271 16.29 2.17 14.05
CA ARG A 271 17.08 1.13 13.39
C ARG A 271 18.43 0.91 14.03
N PHE A 272 18.79 -0.35 14.26
CA PHE A 272 20.14 -0.79 14.60
C PHE A 272 20.61 -1.87 13.65
N THR A 273 21.88 -1.77 13.21
CA THR A 273 22.49 -2.73 12.29
C THR A 273 23.77 -3.29 12.85
N GLY A 274 23.81 -4.60 12.98
CA GLY A 274 25.06 -5.30 13.24
C GLY A 274 25.96 -5.29 12.01
N THR A 275 26.91 -4.35 11.95
CA THR A 275 27.95 -4.32 10.91
C THR A 275 28.93 -5.49 11.10
N PRO A 276 29.76 -5.85 10.12
CA PRO A 276 30.82 -6.84 10.29
C PRO A 276 31.72 -6.51 11.49
N GLU A 277 32.06 -5.23 11.69
CA GLU A 277 32.90 -4.76 12.80
C GLU A 277 32.21 -4.98 14.14
N PHE A 278 30.93 -4.60 14.25
CA PHE A 278 30.13 -4.85 15.44
C PHE A 278 30.04 -6.34 15.77
N ASN A 279 29.82 -7.18 14.76
CA ASN A 279 29.71 -8.63 14.95
C ASN A 279 31.06 -9.29 15.33
N ALA A 280 32.19 -8.66 15.02
CA ALA A 280 33.53 -9.10 15.43
C ALA A 280 33.89 -8.72 16.87
N LEU A 281 33.15 -7.79 17.50
CA LEU A 281 33.36 -7.40 18.91
C LEU A 281 33.09 -8.55 19.87
N THR A 282 33.65 -8.46 21.05
CA THR A 282 33.30 -9.35 22.19
C THR A 282 31.84 -9.12 22.61
N GLU A 283 31.24 -10.10 23.27
CA GLU A 283 29.85 -9.98 23.76
C GLU A 283 29.68 -8.76 24.69
N SER A 284 30.65 -8.52 25.58
CA SER A 284 30.59 -7.39 26.51
C SER A 284 30.61 -6.02 25.80
N GLN A 285 31.39 -5.91 24.72
CA GLN A 285 31.43 -4.71 23.89
C GLN A 285 30.11 -4.50 23.12
N ARG A 286 29.62 -5.54 22.44
CA ARG A 286 28.33 -5.48 21.78
C ARG A 286 27.19 -5.12 22.73
N ARG A 287 27.23 -5.65 23.95
CA ARG A 287 26.26 -5.33 25.00
C ARG A 287 26.34 -3.87 25.45
N ALA A 288 27.54 -3.27 25.48
CA ALA A 288 27.72 -1.86 25.78
C ALA A 288 27.18 -0.97 24.67
N ASP A 289 27.50 -1.27 23.39
CA ASP A 289 27.04 -0.50 22.23
C ASP A 289 25.50 -0.53 22.10
N ILE A 290 24.89 -1.71 22.26
CA ILE A 290 23.44 -1.84 22.29
C ILE A 290 22.82 -1.02 23.44
N ARG A 291 23.44 -1.02 24.62
CA ARG A 291 22.94 -0.24 25.74
C ARG A 291 23.00 1.27 25.44
N GLU A 292 24.08 1.74 24.88
CA GLU A 292 24.22 3.13 24.47
C GLU A 292 23.16 3.53 23.44
N TRP A 293 22.97 2.72 22.43
CA TRP A 293 21.93 2.93 21.42
C TRP A 293 20.51 2.93 22.03
N LEU A 294 20.21 2.00 22.93
CA LEU A 294 18.92 1.94 23.62
C LEU A 294 18.68 3.21 24.46
N GLU A 295 19.69 3.69 25.19
CA GLU A 295 19.57 4.88 26.03
C GLU A 295 19.49 6.18 25.20
N THR A 296 20.17 6.25 24.06
CA THR A 296 20.23 7.48 23.25
C THR A 296 19.14 7.57 22.19
N VAL A 297 18.68 6.44 21.63
CA VAL A 297 17.75 6.41 20.50
C VAL A 297 16.37 5.91 20.92
N VAL A 298 16.29 4.80 21.68
CA VAL A 298 15.00 4.18 22.00
C VAL A 298 14.34 4.82 23.22
N ARG A 299 15.10 5.12 24.27
CA ARG A 299 14.58 5.73 25.50
C ARG A 299 13.79 7.02 25.26
N PRO A 300 14.23 7.98 24.44
CA PRO A 300 13.47 9.20 24.20
C PRO A 300 12.09 8.98 23.60
N GLU A 301 11.91 7.94 22.79
CA GLU A 301 10.60 7.58 22.23
C GLU A 301 9.74 6.81 23.25
N LEU A 302 10.36 5.93 24.03
CA LEU A 302 9.70 5.21 25.11
C LEU A 302 9.15 6.14 26.19
N GLU A 303 9.89 7.20 26.56
CA GLU A 303 9.50 8.16 27.61
C GLU A 303 8.31 9.05 27.21
N LYS A 304 7.99 9.13 25.90
CA LYS A 304 6.78 9.81 25.39
C LYS A 304 5.50 9.01 25.60
N LEU A 305 5.61 7.73 25.89
CA LEU A 305 4.44 6.86 26.03
C LEU A 305 3.56 7.28 27.21
N PRO A 306 2.22 7.32 27.03
CA PRO A 306 1.28 7.61 28.10
C PRO A 306 1.36 6.55 29.21
N LYS A 307 1.68 6.96 30.43
CA LYS A 307 1.86 6.04 31.57
C LYS A 307 0.56 5.41 32.08
N ASN A 308 -0.56 6.01 31.75
CA ASN A 308 -1.91 5.57 32.14
C ASN A 308 -2.57 4.60 31.17
N LEU A 309 -2.06 4.48 29.94
CA LEU A 309 -2.59 3.61 28.91
C LEU A 309 -1.94 2.21 28.93
N ARG A 310 -2.63 1.23 28.33
CA ARG A 310 -2.12 -0.12 28.12
C ARG A 310 -1.16 -0.16 26.94
N HIS A 311 -0.08 -0.93 27.07
CA HIS A 311 0.88 -1.15 26.00
C HIS A 311 1.08 -2.64 25.80
N CYS A 312 0.94 -3.11 24.56
CA CYS A 312 1.24 -4.46 24.13
C CYS A 312 2.45 -4.47 23.23
N LEU A 313 3.02 -5.63 22.96
CA LEU A 313 4.17 -5.79 22.08
C LEU A 313 3.94 -6.92 21.09
N GLY A 314 4.22 -6.67 19.82
CA GLY A 314 4.40 -7.69 18.80
C GLY A 314 5.86 -7.81 18.39
N GLU A 315 6.30 -9.01 18.10
CA GLU A 315 7.67 -9.27 17.67
C GLU A 315 7.69 -10.25 16.51
N ASP A 316 8.45 -9.89 15.48
CA ASP A 316 8.83 -10.76 14.37
C ASP A 316 10.34 -10.95 14.36
N PHE A 317 10.78 -12.19 14.36
CA PHE A 317 12.17 -12.56 14.58
C PHE A 317 12.92 -12.89 13.29
N ALA A 318 14.10 -12.29 13.11
CA ALA A 318 15.05 -12.73 12.11
C ALA A 318 16.51 -12.67 12.59
N ARG A 319 17.39 -13.54 12.04
CA ARG A 319 18.82 -13.48 12.36
C ARG A 319 19.66 -12.90 11.24
N SER A 320 19.39 -13.29 10.02
CA SER A 320 20.15 -12.87 8.85
C SER A 320 19.26 -12.84 7.61
N GLY A 321 19.41 -11.80 6.80
CA GLY A 321 18.66 -11.63 5.56
C GLY A 321 17.38 -10.82 5.70
N ASP A 322 16.63 -10.98 6.78
CA ASP A 322 15.42 -10.26 7.13
C ASP A 322 15.64 -9.45 8.43
N LEU A 323 14.65 -8.66 8.85
CA LEU A 323 14.75 -7.79 10.03
C LEU A 323 14.03 -8.44 11.23
N THR A 324 14.62 -8.33 12.44
CA THR A 324 13.81 -8.49 13.64
C THR A 324 13.12 -7.17 13.93
N VAL A 325 11.80 -7.21 14.11
CA VAL A 325 10.98 -6.04 14.36
C VAL A 325 10.24 -6.18 15.69
N LEU A 326 10.32 -5.14 16.52
CA LEU A 326 9.54 -5.00 17.75
C LEU A 326 8.56 -3.85 17.56
N ALA A 327 7.27 -4.14 17.71
CA ALA A 327 6.18 -3.19 17.53
C ALA A 327 5.38 -2.99 18.83
N PRO A 328 5.71 -1.99 19.64
CA PRO A 328 4.85 -1.55 20.74
C PRO A 328 3.50 -1.05 20.19
N VAL A 329 2.41 -1.41 20.85
CA VAL A 329 1.06 -0.97 20.52
C VAL A 329 0.41 -0.36 21.75
N THR A 330 0.06 0.91 21.68
CA THR A 330 -0.70 1.63 22.72
C THR A 330 -2.19 1.48 22.44
N VAL A 331 -2.95 1.13 23.46
CA VAL A 331 -4.43 1.12 23.40
C VAL A 331 -4.95 2.44 23.96
N ASN A 332 -5.46 3.30 23.09
CA ASN A 332 -5.97 4.61 23.44
C ASN A 332 -7.37 4.51 24.10
N ASP A 333 -7.80 5.56 24.81
CA ASP A 333 -9.08 5.62 25.50
C ASP A 333 -10.29 5.55 24.53
N ASP A 334 -10.12 5.99 23.29
CA ASP A 334 -11.11 5.90 22.21
C ASP A 334 -11.12 4.52 21.51
N THR A 335 -10.41 3.56 22.07
CA THR A 335 -10.24 2.20 21.54
C THR A 335 -9.38 2.08 20.28
N THR A 336 -8.79 3.16 19.76
CA THR A 336 -7.79 3.07 18.70
C THR A 336 -6.47 2.45 19.19
N ARG A 337 -5.71 1.85 18.29
CA ARG A 337 -4.40 1.22 18.56
C ARG A 337 -3.34 1.99 17.81
N GLU A 338 -2.44 2.59 18.55
CA GLU A 338 -1.33 3.34 17.98
C GLU A 338 -0.03 2.55 18.10
N VAL A 339 0.74 2.51 17.00
CA VAL A 339 2.14 2.07 17.01
C VAL A 339 3.02 3.30 17.17
N PRO A 340 3.45 3.63 18.41
CA PRO A 340 4.14 4.89 18.69
C PRO A 340 5.55 4.94 18.11
N PHE A 341 6.19 3.81 17.91
CA PHE A 341 7.45 3.63 17.21
C PHE A 341 7.66 2.16 16.85
N LEU A 342 8.59 1.88 15.95
CA LEU A 342 9.08 0.53 15.64
C LEU A 342 10.56 0.45 15.95
N VAL A 343 11.01 -0.71 16.40
CA VAL A 343 12.43 -1.05 16.57
C VAL A 343 12.78 -2.12 15.53
N GLU A 344 13.68 -1.79 14.61
CA GLU A 344 14.16 -2.69 13.55
C GLU A 344 15.62 -3.06 13.81
N LEU A 345 15.91 -4.35 13.90
CA LEU A 345 17.24 -4.91 14.13
C LEU A 345 17.69 -5.72 12.91
N GLY A 346 18.75 -5.27 12.23
CA GLY A 346 19.31 -5.96 11.08
C GLY A 346 20.64 -6.65 11.42
N ASN A 347 20.76 -7.96 11.16
CA ASN A 347 21.99 -8.74 11.37
C ASN A 347 22.57 -8.66 12.81
N VAL A 348 21.70 -8.59 13.80
CA VAL A 348 22.08 -8.50 15.23
C VAL A 348 22.14 -9.91 15.85
N PRO A 349 23.17 -10.27 16.63
CA PRO A 349 23.24 -11.56 17.30
C PRO A 349 22.12 -11.77 18.32
N PHE A 350 21.68 -13.02 18.54
CA PHE A 350 20.56 -13.40 19.42
C PHE A 350 20.63 -12.75 20.83
N LYS A 351 21.78 -12.81 21.48
CA LYS A 351 21.95 -12.21 22.82
C LYS A 351 21.73 -10.71 22.87
N GLN A 352 22.03 -10.01 21.79
CA GLN A 352 21.79 -8.59 21.69
C GLN A 352 20.33 -8.30 21.35
N GLN A 353 19.67 -9.15 20.56
CA GLN A 353 18.22 -9.06 20.33
C GLN A 353 17.45 -9.30 21.63
N GLU A 354 17.82 -10.33 22.41
CA GLU A 354 17.28 -10.59 23.75
C GLU A 354 17.47 -9.38 24.68
N GLN A 355 18.66 -8.76 24.64
CA GLN A 355 18.92 -7.55 25.41
C GLN A 355 17.99 -6.40 25.05
N VAL A 356 17.72 -6.18 23.76
CA VAL A 356 16.80 -5.14 23.27
C VAL A 356 15.37 -5.46 23.71
N LEU A 357 14.90 -6.68 23.48
CA LEU A 357 13.57 -7.13 23.86
C LEU A 357 13.32 -6.93 25.36
N PHE A 358 14.20 -7.45 26.21
CA PHE A 358 14.03 -7.35 27.66
C PHE A 358 14.15 -5.91 28.15
N TRP A 359 15.09 -5.13 27.61
CA TRP A 359 15.20 -3.73 27.95
C TRP A 359 13.90 -2.95 27.64
N LEU A 360 13.28 -3.22 26.49
CA LEU A 360 12.02 -2.60 26.08
C LEU A 360 10.85 -3.09 26.95
N CYS A 361 10.68 -4.40 27.12
CA CYS A 361 9.61 -4.98 27.91
C CYS A 361 9.63 -4.54 29.38
N ASP A 362 10.82 -4.45 29.99
CA ASP A 362 10.95 -4.01 31.39
C ASP A 362 10.57 -2.54 31.61
N ARG A 363 10.50 -1.74 30.54
CA ARG A 363 10.27 -0.28 30.60
C ARG A 363 8.95 0.17 29.96
N LEU A 364 8.25 -0.71 29.26
CA LEU A 364 6.92 -0.39 28.73
C LEU A 364 5.95 -0.10 29.89
N PRO A 365 5.34 1.11 29.93
CA PRO A 365 4.37 1.42 30.97
C PRO A 365 3.14 0.53 30.83
N ARG A 366 2.58 0.04 31.95
CA ARG A 366 1.38 -0.81 31.94
C ARG A 366 1.37 -1.86 30.84
N ARG A 367 2.48 -2.59 30.70
CA ARG A 367 2.59 -3.68 29.76
C ARG A 367 1.53 -4.74 30.04
N ASP A 368 0.83 -5.21 29.00
CA ASP A 368 -0.36 -6.02 29.13
C ASP A 368 -0.38 -7.29 28.28
N GLY A 369 0.47 -7.45 27.32
CA GLY A 369 0.57 -8.65 26.50
C GLY A 369 1.71 -8.56 25.48
N ILE A 370 2.30 -9.70 25.19
CA ILE A 370 3.39 -9.85 24.23
C ILE A 370 3.06 -11.04 23.33
N LYS A 371 3.03 -10.85 22.01
CA LYS A 371 2.94 -11.96 21.05
C LYS A 371 4.20 -11.99 20.19
N MET A 372 4.83 -13.16 20.13
CA MET A 372 6.11 -13.33 19.44
C MET A 372 6.03 -14.44 18.41
N ASP A 373 6.67 -14.26 17.25
CA ASP A 373 6.83 -15.34 16.28
C ASP A 373 7.75 -16.43 16.87
N ALA A 374 7.18 -17.61 17.09
CA ALA A 374 7.88 -18.75 17.63
C ALA A 374 8.29 -19.78 16.56
N ARG A 375 8.37 -19.37 15.29
CA ARG A 375 8.84 -20.25 14.20
C ARG A 375 10.36 -20.29 14.13
N GLY A 376 10.91 -21.46 13.84
CA GLY A 376 12.34 -21.65 13.60
C GLY A 376 13.22 -21.10 14.73
N ASN A 377 14.12 -20.17 14.39
CA ASN A 377 15.04 -19.58 15.37
C ASN A 377 14.36 -18.60 16.33
N GLY A 378 13.15 -18.11 16.03
CA GLY A 378 12.37 -17.22 16.91
C GLY A 378 11.89 -17.93 18.16
N GLN A 379 11.72 -19.25 18.10
CA GLN A 379 11.30 -20.07 19.25
C GLN A 379 12.18 -19.85 20.49
N TYR A 380 13.49 -19.79 20.32
CA TYR A 380 14.40 -19.56 21.46
C TYR A 380 14.12 -18.24 22.18
N LEU A 381 13.96 -17.15 21.43
CA LEU A 381 13.71 -15.84 22.02
C LEU A 381 12.33 -15.77 22.68
N ALA A 382 11.32 -16.38 22.07
CA ALA A 382 9.98 -16.48 22.61
C ALA A 382 9.94 -17.33 23.90
N GLU A 383 10.67 -18.45 23.96
CA GLU A 383 10.83 -19.25 25.19
C GLU A 383 11.49 -18.45 26.32
N GLN A 384 12.60 -17.73 26.03
CA GLN A 384 13.27 -16.91 27.02
C GLN A 384 12.39 -15.76 27.54
N ALA A 385 11.56 -15.19 26.68
CA ALA A 385 10.57 -14.20 27.07
C ALA A 385 9.46 -14.81 27.94
N ALA A 386 8.96 -16.00 27.59
CA ALA A 386 7.95 -16.69 28.37
C ALA A 386 8.47 -17.13 29.75
N GLU A 387 9.71 -17.59 29.85
CA GLU A 387 10.35 -17.89 31.15
C GLU A 387 10.44 -16.64 32.05
N ARG A 388 10.71 -15.46 31.46
CA ARG A 388 10.89 -14.22 32.20
C ARG A 388 9.56 -13.53 32.57
N TYR A 389 8.58 -13.53 31.67
CA TYR A 389 7.36 -12.76 31.83
C TYR A 389 6.10 -13.61 32.04
N GLY A 390 6.24 -14.94 31.96
CA GLY A 390 5.14 -15.88 32.22
C GLY A 390 3.99 -15.74 31.24
N ASP A 391 2.78 -15.75 31.77
CA ASP A 391 1.52 -15.72 31.01
C ASP A 391 1.29 -14.44 30.18
N GLU A 392 2.17 -13.42 30.32
CA GLU A 392 2.12 -12.24 29.44
C GLU A 392 2.57 -12.54 28.02
N VAL A 393 3.33 -13.63 27.83
CA VAL A 393 3.93 -13.96 26.53
C VAL A 393 3.18 -15.09 25.87
N GLU A 394 2.65 -14.85 24.69
CA GLU A 394 2.14 -15.88 23.80
C GLU A 394 3.15 -16.15 22.69
N GLN A 395 3.59 -17.41 22.61
CA GLN A 395 4.44 -17.93 21.56
C GLN A 395 3.58 -18.35 20.37
N VAL A 396 3.61 -17.57 19.29
CA VAL A 396 2.71 -17.74 18.14
C VAL A 396 3.37 -18.56 17.05
N MET A 397 2.71 -19.63 16.62
CA MET A 397 3.07 -20.37 15.42
C MET A 397 2.31 -19.79 14.22
N LEU A 398 2.96 -18.93 13.44
CA LEU A 398 2.39 -18.28 12.26
C LEU A 398 2.11 -19.30 11.14
N SER A 399 1.02 -20.04 11.27
CA SER A 399 0.55 -21.03 10.31
C SER A 399 -0.51 -20.45 9.37
N VAL A 400 -0.79 -21.12 8.24
CA VAL A 400 -1.89 -20.76 7.33
C VAL A 400 -3.23 -20.71 8.08
N ALA A 401 -3.46 -21.60 9.05
CA ALA A 401 -4.66 -21.59 9.87
C ALA A 401 -4.72 -20.34 10.77
N PHE A 402 -3.60 -19.95 11.38
CA PHE A 402 -3.51 -18.74 12.20
C PHE A 402 -3.80 -17.47 11.40
N TYR A 403 -3.20 -17.34 10.20
CA TYR A 403 -3.48 -16.21 9.31
C TYR A 403 -4.94 -16.17 8.86
N ARG A 404 -5.52 -17.32 8.48
CA ARG A 404 -6.93 -17.41 8.08
C ARG A 404 -7.88 -16.90 9.15
N GLU A 405 -7.61 -17.24 10.41
CA GLU A 405 -8.45 -16.88 11.55
C GLU A 405 -8.30 -15.41 11.95
N ASN A 406 -7.08 -14.89 11.97
CA ASN A 406 -6.78 -13.62 12.63
C ASN A 406 -6.61 -12.44 11.67
N MET A 407 -6.16 -12.66 10.42
CA MET A 407 -5.98 -11.57 9.44
C MET A 407 -7.27 -10.82 9.09
N PRO A 408 -8.47 -11.43 9.03
CA PRO A 408 -9.70 -10.67 8.78
C PRO A 408 -9.97 -9.60 9.84
N ARG A 409 -9.68 -9.88 11.12
CA ARG A 409 -9.80 -8.89 12.21
C ARG A 409 -8.79 -7.76 12.07
N PHE A 410 -7.58 -8.07 11.62
CA PHE A 410 -6.55 -7.05 11.38
C PHE A 410 -6.93 -6.15 10.21
N ARG A 411 -7.45 -6.70 9.11
CA ARG A 411 -7.96 -5.91 7.99
C ARG A 411 -9.14 -5.02 8.40
N ALA A 412 -10.11 -5.56 9.15
CA ALA A 412 -11.24 -4.78 9.65
C ALA A 412 -10.78 -3.56 10.46
N ALA A 413 -9.69 -3.69 11.26
CA ALA A 413 -9.15 -2.55 12.01
C ALA A 413 -8.60 -1.43 11.11
N PHE A 414 -8.15 -1.72 9.89
CA PHE A 414 -7.84 -0.69 8.88
C PHE A 414 -9.10 -0.08 8.28
N GLU A 415 -10.12 -0.89 8.01
CA GLU A 415 -11.39 -0.44 7.45
C GLU A 415 -12.15 0.48 8.43
N ASP A 416 -12.09 0.18 9.72
CA ASP A 416 -12.76 0.89 10.80
C ASP A 416 -11.94 2.04 11.42
N ASP A 417 -10.78 2.39 10.82
CA ASP A 417 -9.85 3.44 11.30
C ASP A 417 -9.32 3.22 12.74
N GLU A 418 -9.33 1.99 13.22
CA GLU A 418 -8.84 1.64 14.56
C GLU A 418 -7.30 1.73 14.69
N LEU A 419 -6.55 1.70 13.58
CA LEU A 419 -5.09 1.68 13.60
C LEU A 419 -4.48 3.03 13.28
N ILE A 420 -3.46 3.38 14.06
CA ILE A 420 -2.61 4.55 13.85
C ILE A 420 -1.16 4.06 13.75
N LEU A 421 -0.58 4.17 12.56
CA LEU A 421 0.75 3.65 12.26
C LEU A 421 1.73 4.79 11.98
N PRO A 422 3.05 4.57 12.16
CA PRO A 422 4.07 5.53 11.75
C PRO A 422 3.93 5.86 10.26
N LYS A 423 4.00 7.15 9.94
CA LYS A 423 4.02 7.62 8.54
C LYS A 423 5.40 7.35 7.94
N HIS A 424 5.61 6.11 7.52
CA HIS A 424 6.88 5.65 6.96
C HIS A 424 6.64 4.69 5.79
N GLU A 425 7.30 4.96 4.65
CA GLU A 425 7.09 4.21 3.41
C GLU A 425 7.40 2.71 3.55
N ASP A 426 8.46 2.36 4.29
CA ASP A 426 8.82 0.96 4.52
C ASP A 426 7.73 0.21 5.29
N VAL A 427 7.06 0.87 6.25
CA VAL A 427 5.94 0.26 7.01
C VAL A 427 4.74 0.04 6.09
N ILE A 428 4.41 1.03 5.24
CA ILE A 428 3.33 0.94 4.27
C ILE A 428 3.59 -0.20 3.27
N ASN A 429 4.84 -0.33 2.81
CA ASN A 429 5.24 -1.36 1.85
C ASN A 429 5.27 -2.75 2.48
N ASP A 430 5.77 -2.90 3.72
CA ASP A 430 5.76 -4.18 4.44
C ASP A 430 4.33 -4.71 4.65
N LEU A 431 3.38 -3.83 5.01
CA LEU A 431 1.96 -4.21 5.08
C LEU A 431 1.39 -4.65 3.71
N GLY A 432 2.01 -4.21 2.61
CA GLY A 432 1.72 -4.68 1.26
C GLY A 432 2.17 -6.10 0.96
N ALA A 433 3.08 -6.66 1.76
CA ALA A 433 3.49 -8.06 1.64
C ALA A 433 2.42 -9.04 2.12
N ILE A 434 1.38 -8.55 2.83
CA ILE A 434 0.21 -9.36 3.18
C ILE A 434 -0.66 -9.52 1.93
N GLN A 435 -0.71 -10.74 1.39
CA GLN A 435 -1.40 -11.06 0.14
C GLN A 435 -2.36 -12.25 0.32
N LEU A 436 -3.30 -12.39 -0.62
CA LEU A 436 -4.17 -13.57 -0.69
C LEU A 436 -3.44 -14.72 -1.40
N LEU A 437 -2.82 -15.60 -0.64
CA LEU A 437 -2.14 -16.77 -1.15
C LEU A 437 -3.13 -17.94 -1.23
N ARG A 438 -3.55 -18.31 -2.42
CA ARG A 438 -4.57 -19.37 -2.65
C ARG A 438 -5.86 -19.15 -1.84
N GLY A 439 -6.31 -17.89 -1.74
CA GLY A 439 -7.54 -17.52 -1.03
C GLY A 439 -7.38 -17.39 0.50
N VAL A 440 -6.18 -17.48 1.03
CA VAL A 440 -5.88 -17.26 2.46
C VAL A 440 -4.89 -16.11 2.60
N PRO A 441 -5.16 -15.14 3.47
CA PRO A 441 -4.19 -14.10 3.75
C PRO A 441 -2.88 -14.68 4.30
N GLY A 442 -1.75 -14.16 3.84
CA GLY A 442 -0.43 -14.60 4.28
C GLY A 442 0.65 -13.63 3.81
N ILE A 443 1.88 -13.86 4.23
CA ILE A 443 3.04 -13.11 3.73
C ILE A 443 3.59 -13.83 2.51
N ASP A 444 3.77 -13.08 1.42
CA ASP A 444 4.39 -13.59 0.18
C ASP A 444 5.91 -13.73 0.38
N ASP A 445 6.51 -14.74 -0.25
CA ASP A 445 7.96 -14.96 -0.23
C ASP A 445 8.76 -13.89 -1.02
N ALA A 446 8.08 -13.00 -1.74
CA ALA A 446 8.70 -11.90 -2.46
C ALA A 446 9.34 -10.89 -1.51
N ARG A 447 10.57 -10.48 -1.83
CA ARG A 447 11.30 -9.49 -1.06
C ARG A 447 11.31 -8.13 -1.75
N THR A 448 10.94 -7.10 -1.02
CA THR A 448 11.04 -5.70 -1.44
C THR A 448 12.36 -5.08 -0.99
N LYS A 449 12.71 -3.92 -1.54
CA LYS A 449 13.88 -3.16 -1.12
C LYS A 449 13.43 -1.95 -0.31
N GLY A 450 13.85 -1.86 0.94
CA GLY A 450 13.53 -0.75 1.83
C GLY A 450 14.28 0.54 1.48
N SER A 451 13.89 1.63 2.13
CA SER A 451 14.52 2.95 2.01
C SER A 451 16.00 2.96 2.40
N ASP A 452 16.41 2.04 3.25
CA ASP A 452 17.80 1.80 3.67
C ASP A 452 18.59 0.87 2.73
N GLY A 453 17.97 0.45 1.62
CA GLY A 453 18.56 -0.43 0.61
C GLY A 453 18.56 -1.91 0.95
N ARG A 454 18.00 -2.32 2.09
CA ARG A 454 17.92 -3.71 2.53
C ARG A 454 16.73 -4.43 1.93
N LYS A 455 16.84 -5.76 1.90
CA LYS A 455 15.72 -6.62 1.58
C LYS A 455 14.77 -6.68 2.78
N ARG A 456 13.47 -6.62 2.53
CA ARG A 456 12.38 -6.68 3.50
C ARG A 456 11.39 -7.76 3.05
N HIS A 457 10.81 -8.44 4.02
CA HIS A 457 9.89 -9.56 3.78
C HIS A 457 8.55 -9.38 4.53
N GLY A 458 8.14 -8.12 4.76
CA GLY A 458 6.94 -7.82 5.53
C GLY A 458 7.14 -7.92 7.05
N ASP A 459 8.40 -7.86 7.52
CA ASP A 459 8.76 -8.04 8.93
C ASP A 459 8.00 -7.06 9.85
N ALA A 460 7.89 -5.79 9.45
CA ALA A 460 7.10 -4.82 10.22
C ALA A 460 5.60 -5.14 10.22
N ALA A 461 5.06 -5.71 9.13
CA ALA A 461 3.66 -6.10 9.09
C ALA A 461 3.35 -7.24 10.07
N VAL A 462 4.22 -8.24 10.17
CA VAL A 462 4.06 -9.35 11.12
C VAL A 462 4.13 -8.85 12.56
N ALA A 463 5.14 -8.02 12.89
CA ALA A 463 5.27 -7.48 14.24
C ALA A 463 4.08 -6.60 14.64
N ILE A 464 3.60 -5.72 13.74
CA ILE A 464 2.41 -4.89 13.97
C ILE A 464 1.15 -5.76 14.14
N PHE A 465 0.99 -6.79 13.30
CA PHE A 465 -0.13 -7.73 13.38
C PHE A 465 -0.15 -8.45 14.73
N LEU A 466 0.99 -8.98 15.18
CA LEU A 466 1.09 -9.65 16.49
C LEU A 466 0.84 -8.68 17.63
N GLY A 467 1.36 -7.46 17.58
CA GLY A 467 1.10 -6.42 18.57
C GLY A 467 -0.39 -6.00 18.62
N PHE A 468 -1.02 -5.91 17.46
CA PHE A 468 -2.46 -5.67 17.37
C PHE A 468 -3.25 -6.80 18.03
N LEU A 469 -2.93 -8.06 17.74
CA LEU A 469 -3.60 -9.20 18.37
C LEU A 469 -3.38 -9.21 19.89
N ALA A 470 -2.17 -8.95 20.37
CA ALA A 470 -1.89 -8.82 21.79
C ALA A 470 -2.76 -7.75 22.46
N SER A 471 -3.07 -6.66 21.73
CA SER A 471 -3.93 -5.57 22.24
C SER A 471 -5.42 -5.91 22.30
N LYS A 472 -5.85 -6.95 21.58
CA LYS A 472 -7.25 -7.41 21.55
C LYS A 472 -7.57 -8.47 22.63
N ASP A 473 -6.52 -9.09 23.20
CA ASP A 473 -6.72 -10.06 24.25
C ASP A 473 -7.14 -9.36 25.55
N ASP A 474 -8.26 -9.76 26.11
CA ASP A 474 -8.68 -9.30 27.43
C ASP A 474 -7.77 -9.88 28.51
N CYS A 475 -7.15 -9.00 29.28
CA CYS A 475 -6.30 -9.40 30.36
C CYS A 475 -7.09 -10.10 31.46
N HIS A 476 -6.97 -11.40 31.56
CA HIS A 476 -7.40 -12.17 32.74
C HIS A 476 -6.68 -11.80 34.06
N ARG A 477 -5.72 -10.86 34.03
CA ARG A 477 -4.92 -10.45 35.17
C ARG A 477 -5.70 -9.82 36.32
N TYR A 478 -6.78 -9.09 36.04
CA TYR A 478 -7.53 -8.40 37.09
C TYR A 478 -8.34 -9.35 37.98
N GLU A 479 -8.75 -10.51 37.49
CA GLU A 479 -9.47 -11.49 38.30
C GLU A 479 -8.53 -12.35 39.16
N LEU A 480 -7.36 -12.75 38.66
CA LEU A 480 -6.38 -13.54 39.41
C LEU A 480 -5.77 -12.79 40.60
N HIS A 481 -5.50 -11.49 40.48
CA HIS A 481 -4.97 -10.70 41.60
C HIS A 481 -6.00 -10.46 42.73
N ARG A 482 -7.29 -10.54 42.49
CA ARG A 482 -8.33 -10.49 43.54
C ARG A 482 -8.50 -11.84 44.25
N LEU A 483 -8.24 -12.95 43.59
CA LEU A 483 -8.37 -14.28 44.14
C LEU A 483 -7.16 -14.73 44.99
N ASN A 484 -5.98 -14.18 44.75
CA ASN A 484 -4.72 -14.53 45.41
C ASN A 484 -4.30 -13.62 46.57
N ARG A 485 -5.16 -12.70 47.03
CA ARG A 485 -4.91 -12.06 48.33
C ARG A 485 -5.39 -13.03 49.40
N PRO A 486 -4.50 -13.65 50.23
CA PRO A 486 -4.91 -14.37 51.40
C PRO A 486 -5.71 -13.40 52.26
N ALA A 487 -6.95 -13.78 52.64
CA ALA A 487 -7.72 -13.05 53.61
C ALA A 487 -6.85 -12.89 54.86
N LYS A 488 -6.60 -11.65 55.29
CA LYS A 488 -5.97 -11.40 56.61
C LYS A 488 -6.79 -12.15 57.65
N PRO A 489 -6.14 -12.92 58.54
CA PRO A 489 -6.86 -13.55 59.63
C PRO A 489 -7.58 -12.47 60.44
N ASP A 490 -8.87 -12.61 60.51
CA ASP A 490 -9.72 -11.72 61.33
C ASP A 490 -9.42 -12.02 62.82
N GLU A 491 -8.53 -11.26 63.42
CA GLU A 491 -8.31 -11.31 64.86
C GLU A 491 -9.50 -10.68 65.59
N GLY A 492 -10.56 -11.41 65.70
CA GLY A 492 -11.70 -10.92 66.49
C GLY A 492 -13.06 -11.54 66.17
N ASN A 493 -13.20 -12.84 66.28
CA ASN A 493 -14.51 -13.38 66.70
C ASN A 493 -14.50 -14.88 67.01
N THR A 494 -13.74 -15.27 68.04
CA THR A 494 -13.71 -16.64 68.59
C THR A 494 -14.98 -16.94 69.45
N ARG A 495 -16.02 -16.12 69.44
CA ARG A 495 -17.21 -16.30 70.25
C ARG A 495 -18.52 -16.64 69.51
N ARG A 496 -18.48 -16.84 68.22
CA ARG A 496 -19.73 -17.15 67.45
C ARG A 496 -19.79 -18.53 66.84
N GLN A 497 -18.76 -19.35 66.94
CA GLN A 497 -18.74 -20.73 66.38
C GLN A 497 -19.20 -21.84 67.34
N MET A 498 -19.58 -21.50 68.61
CA MET A 498 -20.05 -22.50 69.58
C MET A 498 -21.59 -22.57 69.75
N LYS A 499 -22.36 -21.98 68.87
CA LYS A 499 -23.84 -22.01 68.95
C LYS A 499 -24.57 -22.62 67.73
N LEU A 500 -23.85 -23.21 66.77
CA LEU A 500 -24.48 -23.78 65.56
C LEU A 500 -24.32 -25.31 65.45
N THR A 501 -23.82 -26.01 66.49
CA THR A 501 -23.69 -27.47 66.53
C THR A 501 -24.62 -28.15 67.56
N ARG A 502 -25.67 -27.44 68.04
CA ARG A 502 -26.70 -28.04 68.92
C ARG A 502 -28.10 -27.80 68.39
N GLY A 503 -28.47 -28.42 67.29
CA GLY A 503 -29.83 -28.27 66.78
C GLY A 503 -30.09 -29.01 65.48
N LEU A 504 -29.68 -30.27 65.37
CA LEU A 504 -30.20 -31.20 64.36
C LEU A 504 -29.95 -32.62 64.81
N LYS A 505 -30.75 -33.02 65.78
CA LYS A 505 -31.11 -34.40 66.04
C LYS A 505 -32.62 -34.48 66.19
N ASN A 506 -33.17 -35.46 65.45
CA ASN A 506 -34.54 -35.91 65.40
C ASN A 506 -35.50 -35.10 64.50
N GLU A 507 -35.87 -35.72 63.44
CA GLU A 507 -36.98 -36.64 63.21
C GLU A 507 -36.97 -36.97 61.71
N GLY A 508 -36.92 -38.07 61.23
CA GLY A 508 -37.62 -39.29 61.20
C GLY A 508 -38.90 -39.21 60.36
N GLY A 509 -38.98 -39.92 59.23
CA GLY A 509 -40.26 -40.41 58.73
C GLY A 509 -40.57 -40.10 57.27
N LEU A 510 -40.40 -41.17 56.42
CA LEU A 510 -41.42 -41.69 55.48
C LEU A 510 -42.09 -40.72 54.49
N LEU A 511 -41.77 -40.77 53.23
CA LEU A 511 -42.45 -41.45 52.11
C LEU A 511 -41.71 -41.11 50.84
#